data_f76a60acf8ed117dc6fa7685943e9085
#
_entry.id   f76a60acf8ed117dc6fa7685943e9085
#
_cell.length_a   1.000
_cell.length_b   1.000
_cell.length_c   1.000
_cell.angle_alpha   90.00
_cell.angle_beta   90.00
_cell.angle_gamma   90.00
#
_symmetry.space_group_name_H-M   'P 1'
#
loop_
_entity.id
_entity.type
_entity.pdbx_description
1 polymer ?
#
loop_
_entity_poly.entity_id
_entity_poly.type
_entity_poly.pdbx_seq_one_letter_code
_entity_poly.pdbx_strand_id
1 'polypeptide(L)'
;CQDMNMKLRFQPVVLSMLFSSMVLVAACSPSKDASNKENASDAQKDLKTAQIKPFPKTADDRHDIDLLIEYDQKFNEMNTALEADLKKMLDEGNLTPELELQRKQDSVRSAQNMLKDLDLKTEQGRYIQGLYYQYWENQAKVYQELKQSTDNELANPTDAIEGMSDYYTAQAQLEHWQQQTAQ
;
A
#
# COMPACT_ATOMS: atom_id res chain seq x y z
N CYS A 1 12.41 -37.13 12.61
CA CYS A 1 13.07 -35.95 12.00
C CYS A 1 12.38 -35.65 10.68
N GLN A 2 11.45 -34.72 10.69
CA GLN A 2 10.84 -34.20 9.49
C GLN A 2 11.19 -32.72 9.42
N ASP A 3 12.07 -32.40 8.47
CA ASP A 3 12.41 -31.06 8.08
C ASP A 3 11.16 -30.41 7.49
N MET A 4 10.47 -29.61 8.31
CA MET A 4 9.43 -28.70 7.81
C MET A 4 10.11 -27.47 7.19
N ASN A 5 10.51 -27.63 5.93
CA ASN A 5 10.97 -26.55 5.08
C ASN A 5 9.75 -25.69 4.70
N MET A 6 9.34 -24.84 5.63
CA MET A 6 8.28 -23.85 5.40
C MET A 6 8.87 -22.74 4.53
N LYS A 7 8.93 -22.98 3.22
CA LYS A 7 9.11 -21.90 2.25
C LYS A 7 7.89 -20.99 2.37
N LEU A 8 8.07 -19.94 3.16
CA LEU A 8 7.12 -18.84 3.19
C LEU A 8 7.09 -18.24 1.76
N ARG A 9 6.16 -18.71 0.96
CA ARG A 9 5.85 -18.08 -0.32
C ARG A 9 5.17 -16.76 0.03
N PHE A 10 5.93 -15.70 0.01
CA PHE A 10 5.38 -14.37 -0.13
C PHE A 10 4.54 -14.36 -1.42
N GLN A 11 3.27 -14.60 -1.30
CA GLN A 11 2.36 -14.16 -2.34
C GLN A 11 2.20 -12.66 -2.13
N PRO A 12 2.47 -11.85 -3.13
CA PRO A 12 2.08 -10.46 -3.09
C PRO A 12 0.55 -10.43 -3.15
N VAL A 13 -0.08 -10.52 -1.98
CA VAL A 13 -1.50 -10.17 -1.83
C VAL A 13 -1.53 -8.67 -1.84
N VAL A 14 -1.37 -8.16 -3.04
CA VAL A 14 -1.23 -6.76 -3.26
C VAL A 14 -2.49 -6.24 -3.88
N LEU A 15 -2.98 -5.19 -3.29
CA LEU A 15 -3.47 -4.07 -4.06
C LEU A 15 -4.68 -4.29 -4.96
N SER A 16 -5.51 -5.29 -4.70
CA SER A 16 -6.81 -5.35 -5.36
C SER A 16 -7.81 -4.31 -4.84
N MET A 17 -7.49 -3.62 -3.75
CA MET A 17 -8.39 -2.62 -3.16
C MET A 17 -8.55 -1.34 -3.96
N LEU A 18 -7.63 -1.01 -4.85
CA LEU A 18 -7.66 0.31 -5.52
C LEU A 18 -8.33 0.30 -6.90
N PHE A 19 -8.68 -0.88 -7.45
CA PHE A 19 -9.11 -0.94 -8.85
C PHE A 19 -10.52 -1.45 -9.12
N SER A 20 -11.33 -1.72 -8.12
CA SER A 20 -12.66 -2.34 -8.34
C SER A 20 -13.81 -1.37 -8.63
N SER A 21 -13.57 -0.10 -8.93
CA SER A 21 -14.67 0.83 -9.16
C SER A 21 -14.55 1.70 -10.40
N MET A 22 -13.73 1.34 -11.39
CA MET A 22 -13.79 2.02 -12.68
C MET A 22 -14.66 1.26 -13.66
N VAL A 23 -15.93 1.59 -13.67
CA VAL A 23 -16.83 1.32 -14.79
C VAL A 23 -16.35 2.15 -15.99
N LEU A 24 -15.78 1.49 -16.97
CA LEU A 24 -15.42 2.08 -18.25
C LEU A 24 -16.68 2.49 -19.00
N VAL A 25 -16.96 3.78 -19.04
CA VAL A 25 -17.79 4.36 -20.09
C VAL A 25 -16.89 4.73 -21.24
N ALA A 26 -16.86 3.88 -22.26
CA ALA A 26 -16.21 4.19 -23.52
C ALA A 26 -17.05 5.24 -24.28
N ALA A 27 -16.62 6.48 -24.27
CA ALA A 27 -17.08 7.49 -25.21
C ALA A 27 -15.91 7.88 -26.11
N CYS A 28 -15.91 7.37 -27.31
CA CYS A 28 -14.99 7.80 -28.39
C CYS A 28 -15.29 9.24 -28.78
N SER A 29 -14.31 10.11 -28.64
CA SER A 29 -14.19 11.34 -29.43
C SER A 29 -12.71 11.66 -29.62
N PRO A 30 -12.26 11.95 -30.87
CA PRO A 30 -10.86 12.25 -31.14
C PRO A 30 -10.62 13.74 -30.88
N SER A 31 -9.94 14.07 -29.81
CA SER A 31 -9.39 15.41 -29.58
C SER A 31 -7.93 15.31 -29.16
N LYS A 32 -7.12 16.08 -29.84
CA LYS A 32 -5.69 16.28 -29.64
C LYS A 32 -5.37 16.61 -28.20
N ASP A 33 -4.43 15.85 -27.59
CA ASP A 33 -3.75 16.36 -26.41
C ASP A 33 -2.34 15.82 -26.24
N ALA A 34 -1.41 16.77 -26.28
CA ALA A 34 0.01 16.53 -26.00
C ALA A 34 0.29 16.38 -24.48
N SER A 35 -0.70 16.63 -23.60
CA SER A 35 -0.55 16.58 -22.15
C SER A 35 -0.59 15.14 -21.58
N ASN A 36 -1.10 14.18 -22.34
CA ASN A 36 -1.26 12.80 -21.89
C ASN A 36 0.03 11.97 -21.84
N LYS A 37 1.14 12.49 -22.41
CA LYS A 37 2.44 11.78 -22.40
C LYS A 37 3.29 12.09 -21.16
N GLU A 38 3.16 13.26 -20.57
CA GLU A 38 3.89 13.62 -19.35
C GLU A 38 3.30 12.88 -18.12
N ASN A 39 2.00 12.84 -17.99
CA ASN A 39 1.32 12.14 -16.90
C ASN A 39 1.58 10.63 -16.90
N ALA A 40 1.67 9.98 -18.07
CA ALA A 40 1.98 8.56 -18.15
C ALA A 40 3.44 8.23 -17.77
N SER A 41 4.38 9.17 -17.99
CA SER A 41 5.80 8.98 -17.61
C SER A 41 6.02 9.13 -16.10
N ASP A 42 5.28 10.01 -15.46
CA ASP A 42 5.34 10.20 -14.00
C ASP A 42 4.68 9.04 -13.26
N ALA A 43 3.51 8.59 -13.70
CA ALA A 43 2.85 7.39 -13.17
C ALA A 43 3.75 6.12 -13.25
N GLN A 44 4.59 6.00 -14.30
CA GLN A 44 5.55 4.89 -14.38
C GLN A 44 6.70 4.99 -13.37
N LYS A 45 7.08 6.18 -12.93
CA LYS A 45 8.10 6.34 -11.87
C LYS A 45 7.57 5.88 -10.52
N ASP A 46 6.29 6.15 -10.24
CA ASP A 46 5.63 5.76 -9.00
C ASP A 46 5.41 4.25 -8.86
N LEU A 47 5.63 3.49 -9.93
CA LEU A 47 5.57 2.02 -9.93
C LEU A 47 6.94 1.35 -9.85
N LYS A 48 8.06 2.12 -9.85
CA LYS A 48 9.41 1.55 -9.82
C LYS A 48 9.93 1.45 -8.39
N THR A 49 10.40 0.26 -8.03
CA THR A 49 11.17 0.04 -6.82
C THR A 49 12.51 0.77 -6.89
N ALA A 50 12.88 1.46 -5.83
CA ALA A 50 14.22 2.03 -5.71
C ALA A 50 15.28 0.93 -5.52
N GLN A 51 16.56 1.29 -5.69
CA GLN A 51 17.67 0.38 -5.41
C GLN A 51 17.71 0.04 -3.92
N ILE A 52 18.05 -1.20 -3.60
CA ILE A 52 18.24 -1.65 -2.23
C ILE A 52 19.35 -0.82 -1.57
N LYS A 53 19.01 -0.17 -0.48
CA LYS A 53 19.95 0.60 0.33
C LYS A 53 20.69 -0.34 1.27
N PRO A 54 22.03 -0.34 1.29
CA PRO A 54 22.80 -1.15 2.23
C PRO A 54 22.75 -0.55 3.64
N PHE A 55 22.68 -1.43 4.64
CA PHE A 55 22.75 -1.09 6.06
C PHE A 55 23.72 -2.03 6.79
N PRO A 56 24.38 -1.59 7.87
CA PRO A 56 25.19 -2.46 8.69
C PRO A 56 24.32 -3.47 9.43
N LYS A 57 24.81 -4.71 9.59
CA LYS A 57 24.16 -5.73 10.43
C LYS A 57 24.24 -5.32 11.91
N THR A 58 23.13 -5.54 12.63
CA THR A 58 23.02 -5.28 14.07
C THR A 58 22.47 -6.47 14.83
N ALA A 59 22.56 -6.45 16.14
CA ALA A 59 21.98 -7.50 16.99
C ALA A 59 20.44 -7.46 16.99
N ASP A 60 19.85 -6.31 16.67
CA ASP A 60 18.41 -6.08 16.70
C ASP A 60 17.72 -6.33 15.35
N ASP A 61 18.47 -6.72 14.30
CA ASP A 61 17.91 -6.96 12.97
C ASP A 61 16.73 -7.92 12.99
N ARG A 62 16.87 -9.03 13.71
CA ARG A 62 15.82 -10.06 13.80
C ARG A 62 14.56 -9.51 14.45
N HIS A 63 14.72 -8.74 15.53
CA HIS A 63 13.61 -8.09 16.23
C HIS A 63 12.81 -7.18 15.29
N ASP A 64 13.47 -6.31 14.56
CA ASP A 64 12.82 -5.36 13.68
C ASP A 64 12.18 -6.02 12.45
N ILE A 65 12.84 -7.05 11.89
CA ILE A 65 12.27 -7.84 10.80
C ILE A 65 10.96 -8.49 11.24
N ASP A 66 10.95 -9.13 12.42
CA ASP A 66 9.77 -9.83 12.94
C ASP A 66 8.61 -8.84 13.17
N LEU A 67 8.88 -7.63 13.69
CA LEU A 67 7.88 -6.57 13.86
C LEU A 67 7.30 -6.07 12.53
N LEU A 68 8.13 -5.87 11.51
CA LEU A 68 7.69 -5.42 10.19
C LEU A 68 6.87 -6.50 9.47
N ILE A 69 7.23 -7.77 9.60
CA ILE A 69 6.45 -8.90 9.08
C ILE A 69 5.08 -8.96 9.78
N GLU A 70 5.08 -8.85 11.11
CA GLU A 70 3.83 -8.86 11.89
C GLU A 70 2.91 -7.70 11.50
N TYR A 71 3.47 -6.52 11.24
CA TYR A 71 2.74 -5.38 10.70
C TYR A 71 2.07 -5.72 9.36
N ASP A 72 2.84 -6.25 8.39
CA ASP A 72 2.29 -6.63 7.08
C ASP A 72 1.17 -7.68 7.20
N GLN A 73 1.34 -8.67 8.08
CA GLN A 73 0.32 -9.70 8.30
C GLN A 73 -0.96 -9.10 8.89
N LYS A 74 -0.85 -8.31 9.94
CA LYS A 74 -2.01 -7.66 10.58
C LYS A 74 -2.74 -6.73 9.63
N PHE A 75 -1.99 -5.97 8.83
CA PHE A 75 -2.57 -5.09 7.84
C PHE A 75 -3.34 -5.88 6.77
N ASN A 76 -2.77 -6.97 6.25
CA ASN A 76 -3.44 -7.84 5.27
C ASN A 76 -4.70 -8.51 5.85
N GLU A 77 -4.67 -8.97 7.10
CA GLU A 77 -5.85 -9.51 7.77
C GLU A 77 -6.95 -8.46 7.93
N MET A 78 -6.59 -7.25 8.35
CA MET A 78 -7.53 -6.13 8.49
C MET A 78 -8.16 -5.76 7.14
N ASN A 79 -7.36 -5.71 6.08
CA ASN A 79 -7.86 -5.40 4.73
C ASN A 79 -8.80 -6.49 4.21
N THR A 80 -8.45 -7.75 4.38
CA THR A 80 -9.31 -8.88 3.99
C THR A 80 -10.66 -8.82 4.71
N ALA A 81 -10.66 -8.51 5.99
CA ALA A 81 -11.88 -8.34 6.77
C ALA A 81 -12.72 -7.14 6.28
N LEU A 82 -12.06 -6.02 5.97
CA LEU A 82 -12.73 -4.83 5.42
C LEU A 82 -13.35 -5.12 4.06
N GLU A 83 -12.65 -5.79 3.15
CA GLU A 83 -13.19 -6.18 1.83
C GLU A 83 -14.43 -7.07 1.97
N ALA A 84 -14.39 -8.04 2.87
CA ALA A 84 -15.52 -8.92 3.12
C ALA A 84 -16.73 -8.14 3.70
N ASP A 85 -16.50 -7.18 4.60
CA ASP A 85 -17.54 -6.35 5.18
C ASP A 85 -18.16 -5.42 4.13
N LEU A 86 -17.35 -4.74 3.32
CA LEU A 86 -17.81 -3.88 2.23
C LEU A 86 -18.62 -4.67 1.18
N LYS A 87 -18.13 -5.87 0.81
CA LYS A 87 -18.88 -6.74 -0.10
C LYS A 87 -20.22 -7.13 0.46
N LYS A 88 -20.29 -7.52 1.72
CA LYS A 88 -21.55 -7.87 2.40
C LYS A 88 -22.52 -6.68 2.39
N MET A 89 -22.05 -5.48 2.73
CA MET A 89 -22.86 -4.26 2.72
C MET A 89 -23.38 -3.94 1.32
N LEU A 90 -22.56 -4.17 0.29
CA LEU A 90 -22.96 -3.99 -1.11
C LEU A 90 -24.06 -4.99 -1.50
N ASP A 91 -23.89 -6.27 -1.17
CA ASP A 91 -24.86 -7.35 -1.47
C ASP A 91 -26.21 -7.12 -0.75
N GLU A 92 -26.19 -6.49 0.44
CA GLU A 92 -27.37 -6.11 1.22
C GLU A 92 -28.00 -4.77 0.79
N GLY A 93 -27.37 -4.03 -0.13
CA GLY A 93 -27.83 -2.70 -0.58
C GLY A 93 -27.63 -1.59 0.46
N ASN A 94 -26.76 -1.79 1.44
CA ASN A 94 -26.49 -0.86 2.55
C ASN A 94 -25.19 -0.05 2.36
N LEU A 95 -24.42 -0.33 1.32
CA LEU A 95 -23.17 0.39 1.04
C LEU A 95 -23.45 1.67 0.27
N THR A 96 -23.12 2.82 0.86
CA THR A 96 -23.08 4.11 0.15
C THR A 96 -21.65 4.48 -0.20
N PRO A 97 -21.42 5.32 -1.24
CA PRO A 97 -20.08 5.80 -1.60
C PRO A 97 -19.36 6.49 -0.43
N GLU A 98 -20.09 7.26 0.38
CA GLU A 98 -19.53 7.97 1.53
C GLU A 98 -19.10 6.99 2.63
N LEU A 99 -19.87 5.94 2.87
CA LEU A 99 -19.54 4.92 3.85
C LEU A 99 -18.33 4.10 3.40
N GLU A 100 -18.27 3.72 2.12
CA GLU A 100 -17.11 3.05 1.55
C GLU A 100 -15.83 3.88 1.71
N LEU A 101 -15.90 5.16 1.33
CA LEU A 101 -14.78 6.09 1.44
C LEU A 101 -14.33 6.24 2.89
N GLN A 102 -15.27 6.37 3.83
CA GLN A 102 -14.95 6.47 5.26
C GLN A 102 -14.23 5.21 5.76
N ARG A 103 -14.72 4.01 5.41
CA ARG A 103 -14.09 2.74 5.80
C ARG A 103 -12.66 2.61 5.28
N LYS A 104 -12.42 3.03 4.04
CA LYS A 104 -11.07 3.06 3.44
C LYS A 104 -10.16 4.07 4.16
N GLN A 105 -10.65 5.26 4.50
CA GLN A 105 -9.91 6.23 5.30
C GLN A 105 -9.54 5.69 6.68
N ASP A 106 -10.46 4.99 7.34
CA ASP A 106 -10.22 4.40 8.65
C ASP A 106 -9.15 3.29 8.57
N SER A 107 -9.14 2.50 7.49
CA SER A 107 -8.10 1.50 7.23
C SER A 107 -6.71 2.14 7.07
N VAL A 108 -6.59 3.21 6.29
CA VAL A 108 -5.32 3.95 6.14
C VAL A 108 -4.84 4.51 7.48
N ARG A 109 -5.74 5.09 8.27
CA ARG A 109 -5.41 5.59 9.62
C ARG A 109 -4.94 4.48 10.54
N SER A 110 -5.58 3.32 10.47
CA SER A 110 -5.16 2.14 11.24
C SER A 110 -3.78 1.66 10.85
N ALA A 111 -3.47 1.62 9.54
CA ALA A 111 -2.14 1.27 9.04
C ALA A 111 -1.06 2.23 9.56
N GLN A 112 -1.32 3.54 9.52
CA GLN A 112 -0.41 4.56 10.06
C GLN A 112 -0.18 4.40 11.57
N ASN A 113 -1.24 4.13 12.34
CA ASN A 113 -1.12 3.95 13.79
C ASN A 113 -0.32 2.68 14.12
N MET A 114 -0.61 1.55 13.45
CA MET A 114 0.17 0.33 13.63
C MET A 114 1.67 0.53 13.34
N LEU A 115 2.01 1.33 12.29
CA LEU A 115 3.41 1.66 12.01
C LEU A 115 4.06 2.49 13.11
N LYS A 116 3.36 3.49 13.63
CA LYS A 116 3.88 4.37 14.70
C LYS A 116 4.16 3.62 15.99
N ASP A 117 3.39 2.57 16.27
CA ASP A 117 3.50 1.78 17.49
C ASP A 117 4.65 0.75 17.44
N LEU A 118 5.33 0.59 16.29
CA LEU A 118 6.47 -0.31 16.16
C LEU A 118 7.71 0.25 16.89
N ASP A 119 8.21 -0.52 17.87
CA ASP A 119 9.43 -0.19 18.63
C ASP A 119 10.70 -0.65 17.90
N LEU A 120 10.95 -0.06 16.72
CA LEU A 120 12.09 -0.41 15.87
C LEU A 120 13.41 0.16 16.42
N LYS A 121 14.43 -0.68 16.49
CA LYS A 121 15.74 -0.40 17.09
C LYS A 121 16.79 0.00 16.06
N THR A 122 16.67 -0.51 14.81
CA THR A 122 17.70 -0.36 13.78
C THR A 122 17.41 0.83 12.87
N GLU A 123 18.45 1.32 12.19
CA GLU A 123 18.30 2.34 11.14
C GLU A 123 17.53 1.79 9.94
N GLN A 124 17.79 0.51 9.57
CA GLN A 124 17.11 -0.15 8.46
C GLN A 124 15.61 -0.33 8.74
N GLY A 125 15.25 -0.75 9.94
CA GLY A 125 13.85 -0.88 10.36
C GLY A 125 13.09 0.46 10.25
N ARG A 126 13.68 1.53 10.78
CA ARG A 126 13.10 2.89 10.69
C ARG A 126 13.04 3.42 9.26
N TYR A 127 14.00 3.06 8.42
CA TYR A 127 13.96 3.42 6.99
C TYR A 127 12.77 2.77 6.29
N ILE A 128 12.56 1.46 6.49
CA ILE A 128 11.42 0.72 5.92
C ILE A 128 10.09 1.27 6.46
N GLN A 129 10.00 1.53 7.77
CA GLN A 129 8.85 2.17 8.41
C GLN A 129 8.53 3.52 7.75
N GLY A 130 9.56 4.33 7.47
CA GLY A 130 9.40 5.64 6.82
C GLY A 130 8.82 5.54 5.42
N LEU A 131 9.27 4.56 4.63
CA LEU A 131 8.74 4.31 3.28
C LEU A 131 7.26 3.90 3.32
N TYR A 132 6.88 2.95 4.17
CA TYR A 132 5.48 2.58 4.36
C TYR A 132 4.65 3.78 4.83
N TYR A 133 5.20 4.59 5.75
CA TYR A 133 4.49 5.74 6.29
C TYR A 133 4.22 6.80 5.21
N GLN A 134 5.20 7.10 4.34
CA GLN A 134 5.03 8.02 3.20
C GLN A 134 3.93 7.55 2.25
N TYR A 135 3.91 6.26 1.91
CA TYR A 135 2.83 5.69 1.12
C TYR A 135 1.46 5.94 1.75
N TRP A 136 1.30 5.64 3.04
CA TRP A 136 0.02 5.83 3.72
C TRP A 136 -0.37 7.31 3.88
N GLU A 137 0.59 8.22 4.01
CA GLU A 137 0.31 9.66 3.98
C GLU A 137 -0.26 10.09 2.62
N ASN A 138 0.30 9.59 1.53
CA ASN A 138 -0.21 9.86 0.19
C ASN A 138 -1.63 9.29 0.02
N GLN A 139 -1.87 8.06 0.46
CA GLN A 139 -3.21 7.47 0.43
C GLN A 139 -4.22 8.26 1.27
N ALA A 140 -3.83 8.75 2.42
CA ALA A 140 -4.69 9.60 3.25
C ALA A 140 -5.09 10.89 2.54
N LYS A 141 -4.17 11.53 1.81
CA LYS A 141 -4.44 12.73 0.98
C LYS A 141 -5.42 12.41 -0.14
N VAL A 142 -5.22 11.30 -0.86
CA VAL A 142 -6.11 10.82 -1.93
C VAL A 142 -7.54 10.68 -1.42
N TYR A 143 -7.73 9.99 -0.31
CA TYR A 143 -9.08 9.81 0.27
C TYR A 143 -9.66 11.12 0.81
N GLN A 144 -8.83 12.04 1.29
CA GLN A 144 -9.31 13.36 1.70
C GLN A 144 -9.77 14.19 0.51
N GLU A 145 -9.08 14.15 -0.62
CA GLU A 145 -9.44 14.80 -1.87
C GLU A 145 -10.77 14.25 -2.40
N LEU A 146 -10.88 12.91 -2.50
CA LEU A 146 -12.14 12.27 -2.90
C LEU A 146 -13.33 12.68 -2.04
N LYS A 147 -13.15 12.84 -0.74
CA LYS A 147 -14.21 13.29 0.17
C LYS A 147 -14.62 14.74 -0.06
N GLN A 148 -13.73 15.58 -0.57
CA GLN A 148 -14.01 17.00 -0.87
C GLN A 148 -14.55 17.21 -2.28
N SER A 149 -14.36 16.24 -3.16
CA SER A 149 -14.86 16.24 -4.54
C SER A 149 -16.38 16.06 -4.56
N THR A 150 -17.06 16.78 -5.44
CA THR A 150 -18.53 16.72 -5.58
C THR A 150 -19.02 15.48 -6.32
N ASP A 151 -18.14 14.86 -7.09
CA ASP A 151 -18.40 13.69 -7.94
C ASP A 151 -17.66 12.41 -7.47
N ASN A 152 -16.94 12.49 -6.34
CA ASN A 152 -16.07 11.43 -5.82
C ASN A 152 -14.97 11.02 -6.82
N GLU A 153 -14.50 11.94 -7.63
CA GLU A 153 -13.40 11.74 -8.56
C GLU A 153 -12.15 12.52 -8.13
N LEU A 154 -10.97 11.97 -8.42
CA LEU A 154 -9.72 12.69 -8.25
C LEU A 154 -9.54 13.71 -9.37
N ALA A 155 -9.05 14.90 -9.04
CA ALA A 155 -8.68 15.90 -10.01
C ALA A 155 -7.62 15.39 -11.00
N ASN A 156 -6.71 14.54 -10.50
CA ASN A 156 -5.75 13.83 -11.31
C ASN A 156 -5.77 12.33 -10.95
N PRO A 157 -6.23 11.43 -11.85
CA PRO A 157 -6.30 9.99 -11.56
C PRO A 157 -4.96 9.34 -11.19
N THR A 158 -3.82 9.94 -11.58
CA THR A 158 -2.49 9.40 -11.23
C THR A 158 -2.14 9.57 -9.76
N ASP A 159 -2.82 10.48 -9.04
CA ASP A 159 -2.61 10.70 -7.60
C ASP A 159 -2.98 9.46 -6.78
N ALA A 160 -3.86 8.60 -7.31
CA ALA A 160 -4.23 7.33 -6.67
C ALA A 160 -3.03 6.36 -6.49
N ILE A 161 -2.01 6.46 -7.34
CA ILE A 161 -0.81 5.61 -7.29
C ILE A 161 0.43 6.34 -6.76
N GLU A 162 0.28 7.60 -6.36
CA GLU A 162 1.37 8.36 -5.75
C GLU A 162 1.90 7.64 -4.50
N GLY A 163 3.22 7.51 -4.41
CA GLY A 163 3.89 6.83 -3.29
C GLY A 163 3.90 5.30 -3.37
N MET A 164 3.34 4.67 -4.39
CA MET A 164 3.41 3.21 -4.56
C MET A 164 4.85 2.71 -4.70
N SER A 165 5.74 3.50 -5.28
CA SER A 165 7.18 3.18 -5.35
C SER A 165 7.79 3.03 -3.96
N ASP A 166 7.36 3.84 -2.98
CA ASP A 166 7.83 3.75 -1.60
C ASP A 166 7.38 2.45 -0.96
N TYR A 167 6.11 2.05 -1.18
CA TYR A 167 5.58 0.79 -0.70
C TYR A 167 6.34 -0.42 -1.27
N TYR A 168 6.54 -0.46 -2.59
CA TYR A 168 7.31 -1.54 -3.22
C TYR A 168 8.77 -1.54 -2.79
N THR A 169 9.36 -0.37 -2.60
CA THR A 169 10.73 -0.24 -2.10
C THR A 169 10.83 -0.77 -0.67
N ALA A 170 9.86 -0.46 0.19
CA ALA A 170 9.80 -0.99 1.55
C ALA A 170 9.76 -2.52 1.56
N GLN A 171 8.88 -3.11 0.74
CA GLN A 171 8.76 -4.56 0.62
C GLN A 171 10.05 -5.21 0.11
N ALA A 172 10.64 -4.67 -0.95
CA ALA A 172 11.89 -5.20 -1.52
C ALA A 172 13.05 -5.08 -0.52
N GLN A 173 13.12 -3.98 0.23
CA GLN A 173 14.13 -3.77 1.26
C GLN A 173 13.96 -4.77 2.41
N LEU A 174 12.73 -5.03 2.86
CA LEU A 174 12.43 -5.99 3.92
C LEU A 174 12.75 -7.43 3.48
N GLU A 175 12.34 -7.82 2.27
CA GLU A 175 12.63 -9.13 1.72
C GLU A 175 14.14 -9.38 1.60
N HIS A 176 14.87 -8.40 1.07
CA HIS A 176 16.33 -8.48 0.98
C HIS A 176 16.99 -8.66 2.37
N TRP A 177 16.51 -7.89 3.35
CA TRP A 177 17.01 -7.97 4.73
C TRP A 177 16.77 -9.33 5.37
N GLN A 178 15.58 -9.90 5.19
CA GLN A 178 15.25 -11.26 5.64
C GLN A 178 16.20 -12.30 5.05
N GLN A 179 16.47 -12.21 3.74
CA GLN A 179 17.38 -13.13 3.05
C GLN A 179 18.81 -13.06 3.58
N GLN A 180 19.28 -11.85 3.93
CA GLN A 180 20.61 -11.64 4.51
C GLN A 180 20.73 -12.15 5.95
N THR A 181 19.63 -12.13 6.71
CA THR A 181 19.62 -12.52 8.12
C THR A 181 19.42 -14.04 8.30
N ALA A 182 18.88 -14.70 7.29
CA ALA A 182 18.68 -16.16 7.27
C ALA A 182 19.96 -16.96 6.91
N GLN A 183 21.03 -16.29 6.48
CA GLN A 183 22.35 -16.88 6.19
C GLN A 183 23.26 -16.79 7.40
#